data_672846963d640c297815b8df8b6483e3
#
_entry.id   672846963d640c297815b8df8b6483e3
#
_cell.length_a   1.000
_cell.length_b   1.000
_cell.length_c   1.000
_cell.angle_alpha   90.00
_cell.angle_beta   90.00
_cell.angle_gamma   90.00
#
_symmetry.space_group_name_H-M   'P 1'
#
loop_
_entity.id
_entity.type
_entity.pdbx_description
1 polymer ?
#
loop_
_entity_poly.entity_id
_entity_poly.type
_entity_poly.pdbx_seq_one_letter_code
_entity_poly.pdbx_strand_id
1 'polypeptide(L)'
;MKIRFCGAARSVTGSCHMITFEGGSILVDCGMRQGEDAHTDYGEGDFPFIPSDIKALLITHAHIDHTGMVPLLVKRGFNGPIFSTEATAKLCGIMLPDSAHIQEQDAEYQNRKNERAGKPLVEPLYTAQDAENSLKLFKGVRYDSIIQICPGVEARFTDVGHLLGSAAIEVWVTEGGKKTRIVFSGDIGRDDRPIIKDPESPEGADYLVLESTYGDRLHTEAFELYQADRKSTV
;
A
#
# COMPACT_ATOMS: atom_id res chain seq x y z
N MET A 1 -1.23 -7.57 21.85
CA MET A 1 -1.17 -6.97 20.49
C MET A 1 -0.07 -5.92 20.40
N LYS A 2 0.63 -5.80 19.23
CA LYS A 2 1.68 -4.82 18.97
C LYS A 2 1.52 -4.30 17.53
N ILE A 3 1.68 -2.98 17.33
CA ILE A 3 1.76 -2.36 16.00
C ILE A 3 3.21 -1.99 15.75
N ARG A 4 3.73 -2.35 14.56
CA ARG A 4 5.07 -1.99 14.08
C ARG A 4 4.95 -1.25 12.76
N PHE A 5 5.52 -0.07 12.68
CA PHE A 5 5.66 0.70 11.45
C PHE A 5 6.91 0.17 10.72
N CYS A 6 6.70 -0.50 9.60
CA CYS A 6 7.75 -1.09 8.78
C CYS A 6 8.16 -0.17 7.62
N GLY A 7 7.40 0.90 7.38
CA GLY A 7 7.65 1.95 6.40
C GLY A 7 6.73 3.14 6.63
N ALA A 8 6.90 4.20 5.85
CA ALA A 8 6.17 5.47 5.92
C ALA A 8 6.11 6.08 7.35
N ALA A 9 7.14 5.86 8.14
CA ALA A 9 7.30 6.47 9.46
C ALA A 9 8.42 7.50 9.39
N ARG A 10 8.09 8.79 9.44
CA ARG A 10 8.98 9.94 9.15
C ARG A 10 9.39 10.05 7.68
N SER A 11 8.68 9.40 6.79
CA SER A 11 8.82 9.44 5.33
C SER A 11 7.43 9.37 4.70
N VAL A 12 7.31 9.81 3.46
CA VAL A 12 6.01 9.87 2.77
C VAL A 12 5.67 8.54 2.10
N THR A 13 6.67 7.85 1.53
CA THR A 13 6.44 6.66 0.70
C THR A 13 6.83 5.35 1.38
N GLY A 14 6.34 4.24 0.85
CA GLY A 14 6.66 2.91 1.34
C GLY A 14 5.81 2.45 2.52
N SER A 15 4.51 2.73 2.48
CA SER A 15 3.56 2.39 3.55
C SER A 15 3.54 0.89 3.84
N CYS A 16 3.86 0.52 5.07
CA CYS A 16 3.84 -0.88 5.52
C CYS A 16 3.71 -0.95 7.04
N HIS A 17 2.60 -1.47 7.52
CA HIS A 17 2.29 -1.55 8.94
C HIS A 17 2.00 -3.00 9.35
N MET A 18 2.67 -3.49 10.39
CA MET A 18 2.47 -4.85 10.86
C MET A 18 1.75 -4.86 12.21
N ILE A 19 0.66 -5.61 12.28
CA ILE A 19 -0.05 -5.90 13.52
C ILE A 19 0.31 -7.32 13.95
N THR A 20 0.94 -7.45 15.12
CA THR A 20 1.24 -8.74 15.76
C THR A 20 0.29 -8.97 16.92
N PHE A 21 -0.31 -10.15 16.96
CA PHE A 21 -1.24 -10.59 17.98
C PHE A 21 -0.98 -12.06 18.34
N GLU A 22 -1.70 -12.63 19.30
CA GLU A 22 -1.48 -14.01 19.78
C GLU A 22 -1.57 -15.06 18.66
N GLY A 23 -2.44 -14.85 17.65
CA GLY A 23 -2.63 -15.75 16.51
C GLY A 23 -1.61 -15.58 15.36
N GLY A 24 -0.68 -14.61 15.43
CA GLY A 24 0.31 -14.34 14.36
C GLY A 24 0.44 -12.86 13.99
N SER A 25 0.72 -12.59 12.74
CA SER A 25 0.86 -11.21 12.24
C SER A 25 0.11 -11.00 10.92
N ILE A 26 -0.43 -9.81 10.74
CA ILE A 26 -0.99 -9.33 9.48
C ILE A 26 -0.33 -8.03 9.08
N LEU A 27 -0.40 -7.67 7.80
CA LEU A 27 0.07 -6.39 7.27
C LEU A 27 -1.11 -5.51 6.82
N VAL A 28 -0.93 -4.21 6.94
CA VAL A 28 -1.70 -3.18 6.25
C VAL A 28 -0.73 -2.42 5.36
N ASP A 29 -0.97 -2.47 4.05
CA ASP A 29 -0.12 -2.03 2.96
C ASP A 29 1.26 -2.71 2.89
N CYS A 30 1.85 -2.69 1.71
CA CYS A 30 3.20 -3.20 1.43
C CYS A 30 3.77 -2.40 0.25
N GLY A 31 4.13 -1.14 0.54
CA GLY A 31 4.47 -0.14 -0.45
C GLY A 31 5.94 -0.07 -0.78
N MET A 32 6.21 0.45 -1.97
CA MET A 32 7.56 0.76 -2.45
C MET A 32 7.97 2.16 -2.01
N ARG A 33 9.20 2.30 -1.53
CA ARG A 33 9.79 3.61 -1.28
C ARG A 33 10.18 4.27 -2.59
N GLN A 34 9.97 5.56 -2.68
CA GLN A 34 10.22 6.35 -3.89
C GLN A 34 11.04 7.61 -3.58
N GLY A 35 11.72 8.17 -4.59
CA GLY A 35 12.48 9.41 -4.45
C GLY A 35 13.60 9.31 -3.41
N GLU A 36 13.69 10.32 -2.55
CA GLU A 36 14.71 10.39 -1.49
C GLU A 36 14.55 9.27 -0.45
N ASP A 37 13.34 8.76 -0.25
CA ASP A 37 13.03 7.67 0.68
C ASP A 37 13.58 6.30 0.19
N ALA A 38 13.91 6.16 -1.10
CA ALA A 38 14.39 4.91 -1.67
C ALA A 38 15.72 4.41 -1.07
N HIS A 39 16.49 5.30 -0.44
CA HIS A 39 17.84 5.01 0.08
C HIS A 39 17.90 4.81 1.61
N THR A 40 16.76 4.67 2.29
CA THR A 40 16.74 4.49 3.74
C THR A 40 16.90 3.04 4.19
N ASP A 41 17.42 2.83 5.39
CA ASP A 41 18.00 1.72 6.16
C ASP A 41 17.53 0.26 5.98
N TYR A 42 16.51 -0.03 5.20
CA TYR A 42 16.20 -1.41 4.81
C TYR A 42 16.80 -1.62 3.44
N GLY A 43 17.82 -2.48 3.32
CA GLY A 43 18.49 -2.81 2.07
C GLY A 43 17.48 -3.07 0.94
N GLU A 44 17.88 -2.77 -0.29
CA GLU A 44 17.01 -2.95 -1.47
C GLU A 44 16.37 -4.34 -1.44
N GLY A 45 15.05 -4.39 -1.16
CA GLY A 45 14.26 -5.61 -1.20
C GLY A 45 14.19 -6.46 0.07
N ASP A 46 14.70 -6.02 1.22
CA ASP A 46 14.56 -6.78 2.47
C ASP A 46 13.39 -6.28 3.32
N PHE A 47 12.64 -7.24 3.89
CA PHE A 47 11.57 -6.95 4.84
C PHE A 47 12.08 -7.07 6.27
N PRO A 48 11.65 -6.18 7.21
CA PRO A 48 12.02 -6.28 8.62
C PRO A 48 11.24 -7.37 9.37
N PHE A 49 10.68 -8.35 8.63
CA PHE A 49 9.91 -9.49 9.11
C PHE A 49 10.06 -10.65 8.11
N ILE A 50 9.63 -11.85 8.50
CA ILE A 50 9.63 -13.03 7.64
C ILE A 50 8.29 -13.07 6.87
N PRO A 51 8.29 -12.94 5.51
CA PRO A 51 7.06 -12.90 4.73
C PRO A 51 6.15 -14.12 4.89
N SER A 52 6.71 -15.33 5.04
CA SER A 52 5.95 -16.57 5.24
C SER A 52 5.18 -16.62 6.57
N ASP A 53 5.54 -15.79 7.56
CA ASP A 53 4.87 -15.76 8.86
C ASP A 53 3.62 -14.85 8.86
N ILE A 54 3.45 -14.07 7.79
CA ILE A 54 2.32 -13.14 7.66
C ILE A 54 1.07 -13.92 7.23
N LYS A 55 -0.01 -13.78 8.00
CA LYS A 55 -1.29 -14.50 7.78
C LYS A 55 -2.12 -13.89 6.66
N ALA A 56 -2.11 -12.56 6.53
CA ALA A 56 -2.88 -11.82 5.54
C ALA A 56 -2.27 -10.44 5.31
N LEU A 57 -2.57 -9.86 4.14
CA LEU A 57 -2.27 -8.48 3.79
C LEU A 57 -3.58 -7.75 3.47
N LEU A 58 -3.75 -6.55 4.00
CA LEU A 58 -4.87 -5.66 3.71
C LEU A 58 -4.32 -4.45 2.97
N ILE A 59 -4.92 -4.09 1.83
CA ILE A 59 -4.47 -2.97 0.99
C ILE A 59 -5.49 -1.85 1.04
N THR A 60 -5.05 -0.65 1.41
CA THR A 60 -5.88 0.56 1.47
C THR A 60 -6.26 1.05 0.08
N HIS A 61 -5.30 1.15 -0.82
CA HIS A 61 -5.50 1.60 -2.20
C HIS A 61 -4.35 1.18 -3.13
N ALA A 62 -4.45 1.47 -4.43
CA ALA A 62 -3.59 0.86 -5.44
C ALA A 62 -2.27 1.60 -5.71
N HIS A 63 -1.98 2.77 -5.11
CA HIS A 63 -0.71 3.47 -5.37
C HIS A 63 0.51 2.59 -5.05
N ILE A 64 1.60 2.81 -5.79
CA ILE A 64 2.82 1.99 -5.71
C ILE A 64 3.51 2.11 -4.34
N ASP A 65 3.42 3.24 -3.68
CA ASP A 65 3.92 3.44 -2.32
C ASP A 65 3.07 2.75 -1.23
N HIS A 66 1.94 2.10 -1.62
CA HIS A 66 1.12 1.24 -0.77
C HIS A 66 1.11 -0.23 -1.24
N THR A 67 1.45 -0.52 -2.51
CA THR A 67 1.33 -1.86 -3.09
C THR A 67 2.60 -2.36 -3.77
N GLY A 68 3.55 -1.49 -4.08
CA GLY A 68 4.66 -1.79 -4.98
C GLY A 68 5.62 -2.89 -4.53
N MET A 69 5.61 -3.27 -3.25
CA MET A 69 6.41 -4.39 -2.73
C MET A 69 5.61 -5.70 -2.62
N VAL A 70 4.33 -5.72 -2.98
CA VAL A 70 3.49 -6.93 -2.92
C VAL A 70 4.05 -8.08 -3.77
N PRO A 71 4.52 -7.87 -5.02
CA PRO A 71 5.12 -8.95 -5.79
C PRO A 71 6.38 -9.53 -5.13
N LEU A 72 7.22 -8.67 -4.57
CA LEU A 72 8.41 -9.13 -3.84
C LEU A 72 8.03 -9.87 -2.55
N LEU A 73 7.02 -9.42 -1.82
CA LEU A 73 6.51 -10.09 -0.62
C LEU A 73 6.12 -11.54 -0.94
N VAL A 74 5.40 -11.76 -2.05
CA VAL A 74 5.00 -13.10 -2.52
C VAL A 74 6.23 -13.91 -2.98
N LYS A 75 7.12 -13.31 -3.77
CA LYS A 75 8.40 -13.92 -4.18
C LYS A 75 9.23 -14.40 -2.98
N ARG A 76 9.17 -13.68 -1.85
CA ARG A 76 9.87 -14.02 -0.59
C ARG A 76 9.10 -14.97 0.33
N GLY A 77 7.98 -15.57 -0.15
CA GLY A 77 7.30 -16.66 0.51
C GLY A 77 5.98 -16.33 1.19
N PHE A 78 5.47 -15.10 1.09
CA PHE A 78 4.10 -14.81 1.51
C PHE A 78 3.12 -15.59 0.60
N ASN A 79 2.17 -16.28 1.23
CA ASN A 79 1.17 -17.09 0.54
C ASN A 79 -0.26 -16.91 1.09
N GLY A 80 -0.44 -15.93 2.00
CA GLY A 80 -1.74 -15.59 2.57
C GLY A 80 -2.63 -14.82 1.60
N PRO A 81 -3.92 -14.61 1.93
CA PRO A 81 -4.82 -13.78 1.16
C PRO A 81 -4.44 -12.30 1.23
N ILE A 82 -4.67 -11.57 0.13
CA ILE A 82 -4.53 -10.13 0.01
C ILE A 82 -5.95 -9.55 -0.13
N PHE A 83 -6.42 -8.86 0.89
CA PHE A 83 -7.74 -8.24 0.89
C PHE A 83 -7.64 -6.77 0.45
N SER A 84 -8.49 -6.39 -0.50
CA SER A 84 -8.65 -5.00 -0.94
C SER A 84 -10.06 -4.82 -1.49
N THR A 85 -10.48 -3.60 -1.76
CA THR A 85 -11.71 -3.41 -2.57
C THR A 85 -11.53 -4.01 -3.96
N GLU A 86 -12.65 -4.35 -4.64
CA GLU A 86 -12.60 -4.90 -6.00
C GLU A 86 -11.94 -3.94 -6.99
N ALA A 87 -12.15 -2.62 -6.84
CA ALA A 87 -11.55 -1.62 -7.71
C ALA A 87 -10.04 -1.54 -7.49
N THR A 88 -9.57 -1.53 -6.24
CA THR A 88 -8.14 -1.59 -5.90
C THR A 88 -7.48 -2.84 -6.48
N ALA A 89 -8.10 -4.03 -6.35
CA ALA A 89 -7.57 -5.25 -6.94
C ALA A 89 -7.42 -5.16 -8.47
N LYS A 90 -8.41 -4.58 -9.16
CA LYS A 90 -8.36 -4.35 -10.62
C LYS A 90 -7.26 -3.37 -11.02
N LEU A 91 -7.09 -2.29 -10.28
CA LEU A 91 -6.00 -1.31 -10.52
C LEU A 91 -4.63 -1.94 -10.28
N CYS A 92 -4.46 -2.73 -9.21
CA CYS A 92 -3.23 -3.48 -8.96
C CYS A 92 -2.92 -4.44 -10.11
N GLY A 93 -3.94 -5.01 -10.75
CA GLY A 93 -3.80 -5.88 -11.95
C GLY A 93 -3.18 -5.17 -13.15
N ILE A 94 -3.19 -3.85 -13.19
CA ILE A 94 -2.55 -3.03 -14.22
C ILE A 94 -1.21 -2.51 -13.70
N MET A 95 -1.20 -1.93 -12.52
CA MET A 95 -0.06 -1.18 -11.99
C MET A 95 1.12 -2.07 -11.58
N LEU A 96 0.88 -3.24 -10.99
CA LEU A 96 1.97 -4.11 -10.54
C LEU A 96 2.75 -4.74 -11.69
N PRO A 97 2.10 -5.26 -12.77
CA PRO A 97 2.83 -5.70 -13.96
C PRO A 97 3.58 -4.56 -14.67
N ASP A 98 3.00 -3.36 -14.76
CA ASP A 98 3.66 -2.18 -15.34
C ASP A 98 4.90 -1.79 -14.53
N SER A 99 4.79 -1.71 -13.21
CA SER A 99 5.93 -1.46 -12.32
C SER A 99 7.04 -2.52 -12.48
N ALA A 100 6.67 -3.80 -12.61
CA ALA A 100 7.63 -4.87 -12.86
C ALA A 100 8.38 -4.65 -14.18
N HIS A 101 7.65 -4.32 -15.25
CA HIS A 101 8.23 -4.08 -16.57
C HIS A 101 9.20 -2.89 -16.56
N ILE A 102 8.87 -1.80 -15.87
CA ILE A 102 9.78 -0.66 -15.69
C ILE A 102 11.07 -1.11 -14.99
N GLN A 103 10.97 -1.89 -13.91
CA GLN A 103 12.14 -2.40 -13.17
C GLN A 103 13.01 -3.34 -14.02
N GLU A 104 12.40 -4.21 -14.84
CA GLU A 104 13.11 -5.08 -15.78
C GLU A 104 13.89 -4.25 -16.81
N GLN A 105 13.27 -3.21 -17.40
CA GLN A 105 13.93 -2.30 -18.36
C GLN A 105 15.07 -1.51 -17.70
N ASP A 106 14.88 -1.02 -16.49
CA ASP A 106 15.90 -0.30 -15.74
C ASP A 106 17.11 -1.20 -15.43
N ALA A 107 16.86 -2.44 -15.03
CA ALA A 107 17.91 -3.44 -14.80
C ALA A 107 18.68 -3.75 -16.09
N GLU A 108 17.99 -3.95 -17.23
CA GLU A 108 18.63 -4.15 -18.53
C GLU A 108 19.48 -2.94 -18.95
N TYR A 109 18.96 -1.73 -18.78
CA TYR A 109 19.71 -0.53 -19.09
C TYR A 109 20.96 -0.39 -18.22
N GLN A 110 20.83 -0.64 -16.93
CA GLN A 110 21.96 -0.60 -16.00
C GLN A 110 23.00 -1.70 -16.34
N ASN A 111 22.53 -2.89 -16.71
CA ASN A 111 23.41 -4.02 -17.06
C ASN A 111 24.23 -3.75 -18.31
N ARG A 112 23.66 -3.10 -19.33
CA ARG A 112 24.44 -2.64 -20.50
C ARG A 112 25.59 -1.68 -20.14
N LYS A 113 25.41 -0.85 -19.08
CA LYS A 113 26.48 0.01 -18.57
C LYS A 113 27.49 -0.77 -17.73
N ASN A 114 27.00 -1.67 -16.89
CA ASN A 114 27.82 -2.47 -15.99
C ASN A 114 28.75 -3.40 -16.77
N GLU A 115 28.26 -4.06 -17.82
CA GLU A 115 29.09 -4.90 -18.72
C GLU A 115 30.26 -4.15 -19.31
N ARG A 116 30.01 -2.91 -19.83
CA ARG A 116 31.07 -2.07 -20.40
C ARG A 116 32.06 -1.58 -19.35
N ALA A 117 31.64 -1.50 -18.09
CA ALA A 117 32.47 -1.05 -16.97
C ALA A 117 33.08 -2.20 -16.15
N GLY A 118 32.84 -3.46 -16.52
CA GLY A 118 33.30 -4.63 -15.76
C GLY A 118 32.72 -4.74 -14.37
N LYS A 119 31.48 -4.22 -14.15
CA LYS A 119 30.75 -4.26 -12.88
C LYS A 119 29.78 -5.44 -12.84
N PRO A 120 29.39 -5.91 -11.62
CA PRO A 120 28.36 -6.94 -11.46
C PRO A 120 27.02 -6.51 -12.11
N LEU A 121 26.30 -7.51 -12.62
CA LEU A 121 24.94 -7.29 -13.13
C LEU A 121 23.97 -7.12 -11.95
N VAL A 122 22.89 -6.38 -12.20
CA VAL A 122 21.78 -6.17 -11.24
C VAL A 122 20.55 -6.91 -11.72
N GLU A 123 19.74 -7.37 -10.78
CA GLU A 123 18.44 -7.99 -11.04
C GLU A 123 17.32 -7.04 -10.62
N PRO A 124 16.15 -7.07 -11.30
CA PRO A 124 14.98 -6.34 -10.81
C PRO A 124 14.52 -6.93 -9.46
N LEU A 125 13.90 -6.13 -8.61
CA LEU A 125 13.35 -6.61 -7.34
C LEU A 125 12.37 -7.77 -7.55
N TYR A 126 11.54 -7.64 -8.58
CA TYR A 126 10.61 -8.67 -9.04
C TYR A 126 10.36 -8.52 -10.54
N THR A 127 9.88 -9.59 -11.14
CA THR A 127 9.56 -9.68 -12.56
C THR A 127 8.05 -9.53 -12.80
N ALA A 128 7.65 -9.36 -14.08
CA ALA A 128 6.24 -9.38 -14.48
C ALA A 128 5.54 -10.68 -14.04
N GLN A 129 6.25 -11.82 -14.09
CA GLN A 129 5.72 -13.12 -13.62
C GLN A 129 5.48 -13.14 -12.10
N ASP A 130 6.36 -12.49 -11.32
CA ASP A 130 6.17 -12.34 -9.86
C ASP A 130 4.95 -11.49 -9.56
N ALA A 131 4.75 -10.42 -10.31
CA ALA A 131 3.56 -9.56 -10.22
C ALA A 131 2.28 -10.36 -10.51
N GLU A 132 2.24 -11.10 -11.63
CA GLU A 132 1.09 -11.96 -11.97
C GLU A 132 0.80 -13.01 -10.89
N ASN A 133 1.83 -13.61 -10.31
CA ASN A 133 1.67 -14.58 -9.22
C ASN A 133 1.04 -13.93 -7.98
N SER A 134 1.44 -12.71 -7.64
CA SER A 134 0.88 -11.98 -6.51
C SER A 134 -0.60 -11.66 -6.69
N LEU A 135 -1.02 -11.32 -7.91
CA LEU A 135 -2.42 -10.99 -8.24
C LEU A 135 -3.38 -12.16 -7.98
N LYS A 136 -2.92 -13.41 -8.04
CA LYS A 136 -3.73 -14.60 -7.74
C LYS A 136 -4.18 -14.68 -6.28
N LEU A 137 -3.52 -13.96 -5.38
CA LEU A 137 -3.82 -13.95 -3.94
C LEU A 137 -4.85 -12.87 -3.56
N PHE A 138 -5.17 -11.95 -4.47
CA PHE A 138 -6.12 -10.88 -4.19
C PHE A 138 -7.55 -11.40 -4.01
N LYS A 139 -8.23 -10.86 -3.01
CA LYS A 139 -9.62 -11.10 -2.66
C LYS A 139 -10.35 -9.76 -2.55
N GLY A 140 -11.22 -9.48 -3.51
CA GLY A 140 -12.05 -8.29 -3.51
C GLY A 140 -13.08 -8.31 -2.38
N VAL A 141 -13.17 -7.21 -1.65
CA VAL A 141 -14.17 -7.01 -0.59
C VAL A 141 -15.08 -5.83 -0.93
N ARG A 142 -16.25 -5.81 -0.32
CA ARG A 142 -17.20 -4.69 -0.44
C ARG A 142 -16.95 -3.69 0.68
N TYR A 143 -17.16 -2.41 0.38
CA TYR A 143 -17.21 -1.39 1.42
C TYR A 143 -18.23 -1.72 2.51
N ASP A 144 -18.00 -1.26 3.69
CA ASP A 144 -18.85 -1.29 4.89
C ASP A 144 -19.25 -2.68 5.39
N SER A 145 -18.68 -3.72 4.78
CA SER A 145 -18.89 -5.09 5.21
C SER A 145 -17.77 -5.53 6.16
N ILE A 146 -18.17 -6.04 7.33
CA ILE A 146 -17.20 -6.68 8.25
C ILE A 146 -16.89 -8.07 7.73
N ILE A 147 -15.62 -8.35 7.53
CA ILE A 147 -15.10 -9.64 7.05
C ILE A 147 -14.11 -10.24 8.04
N GLN A 148 -14.10 -11.56 8.12
CA GLN A 148 -13.09 -12.30 8.88
C GLN A 148 -11.80 -12.38 8.06
N ILE A 149 -10.71 -11.88 8.60
CA ILE A 149 -9.37 -11.92 7.97
C ILE A 149 -8.66 -13.23 8.32
N CYS A 150 -8.58 -13.52 9.60
CA CYS A 150 -8.06 -14.75 10.17
C CYS A 150 -8.64 -14.94 11.59
N PRO A 151 -8.46 -16.07 12.26
CA PRO A 151 -8.95 -16.24 13.62
C PRO A 151 -8.52 -15.10 14.55
N GLY A 152 -9.49 -14.46 15.19
CA GLY A 152 -9.26 -13.31 16.08
C GLY A 152 -9.11 -11.96 15.41
N VAL A 153 -9.17 -11.86 14.07
CA VAL A 153 -9.04 -10.60 13.35
C VAL A 153 -10.17 -10.43 12.33
N GLU A 154 -10.89 -9.31 12.46
CA GLU A 154 -11.91 -8.85 11.51
C GLU A 154 -11.49 -7.51 10.92
N ALA A 155 -11.99 -7.19 9.75
CA ALA A 155 -11.76 -5.87 9.14
C ALA A 155 -13.00 -5.35 8.39
N ARG A 156 -13.05 -4.03 8.21
CA ARG A 156 -14.00 -3.30 7.37
C ARG A 156 -13.24 -2.27 6.55
N PHE A 157 -13.67 -2.05 5.32
CA PHE A 157 -13.12 -1.08 4.39
C PHE A 157 -14.16 0.02 4.17
N THR A 158 -13.80 1.28 4.43
CA THR A 158 -14.66 2.46 4.29
C THR A 158 -14.08 3.40 3.24
N ASP A 159 -14.91 3.87 2.31
CA ASP A 159 -14.45 4.74 1.19
C ASP A 159 -13.92 6.07 1.72
N VAL A 160 -12.69 6.43 1.35
CA VAL A 160 -12.04 7.68 1.76
C VAL A 160 -11.83 8.66 0.60
N GLY A 161 -12.44 8.42 -0.56
CA GLY A 161 -12.50 9.37 -1.66
C GLY A 161 -11.16 9.82 -2.25
N HIS A 162 -10.09 9.05 -2.07
CA HIS A 162 -8.76 9.39 -2.58
C HIS A 162 -8.62 9.02 -4.06
N LEU A 163 -8.89 7.76 -4.40
CA LEU A 163 -9.01 7.25 -5.76
C LEU A 163 -10.03 6.10 -5.81
N LEU A 164 -10.33 5.61 -7.01
CA LEU A 164 -11.26 4.50 -7.18
C LEU A 164 -10.81 3.29 -6.37
N GLY A 165 -11.64 2.88 -5.41
CA GLY A 165 -11.36 1.74 -4.55
C GLY A 165 -10.59 2.04 -3.29
N SER A 166 -10.15 3.27 -3.06
CA SER A 166 -9.43 3.64 -1.84
C SER A 166 -10.27 3.43 -0.59
N ALA A 167 -9.65 2.99 0.49
CA ALA A 167 -10.34 2.73 1.73
C ALA A 167 -9.49 3.06 2.97
N ALA A 168 -10.12 3.61 4.00
CA ALA A 168 -9.66 3.40 5.35
C ALA A 168 -9.95 1.96 5.76
N ILE A 169 -9.07 1.37 6.54
CA ILE A 169 -9.22 0.00 7.02
C ILE A 169 -9.35 -0.01 8.52
N GLU A 170 -10.51 -0.46 8.98
CA GLU A 170 -10.76 -0.74 10.38
C GLU A 170 -10.41 -2.19 10.67
N VAL A 171 -9.55 -2.42 11.63
CA VAL A 171 -9.10 -3.75 12.03
C VAL A 171 -9.51 -3.98 13.49
N TRP A 172 -10.28 -5.03 13.76
CA TRP A 172 -10.56 -5.48 15.10
C TRP A 172 -9.72 -6.71 15.44
N VAL A 173 -8.91 -6.59 16.47
CA VAL A 173 -8.12 -7.71 17.00
C VAL A 173 -8.71 -8.13 18.33
N THR A 174 -9.09 -9.41 18.46
CA THR A 174 -9.59 -10.01 19.69
C THR A 174 -8.51 -10.89 20.30
N GLU A 175 -8.04 -10.53 21.48
CA GLU A 175 -6.95 -11.18 22.21
C GLU A 175 -7.22 -11.13 23.72
N GLY A 176 -7.07 -12.24 24.42
CA GLY A 176 -7.31 -12.30 25.86
C GLY A 176 -8.71 -11.85 26.30
N GLY A 177 -9.73 -12.05 25.46
CA GLY A 177 -11.11 -11.60 25.71
C GLY A 177 -11.36 -10.10 25.48
N LYS A 178 -10.35 -9.34 25.09
CA LYS A 178 -10.47 -7.92 24.73
C LYS A 178 -10.49 -7.76 23.22
N LYS A 179 -11.46 -6.99 22.70
CA LYS A 179 -11.52 -6.57 21.29
C LYS A 179 -10.97 -5.15 21.19
N THR A 180 -9.91 -4.95 20.39
CA THR A 180 -9.25 -3.65 20.16
C THR A 180 -9.47 -3.24 18.72
N ARG A 181 -9.89 -1.98 18.49
CA ARG A 181 -10.16 -1.40 17.17
C ARG A 181 -9.02 -0.47 16.77
N ILE A 182 -8.43 -0.74 15.62
CA ILE A 182 -7.38 0.08 15.00
C ILE A 182 -7.92 0.57 13.67
N VAL A 183 -7.74 1.85 13.37
CA VAL A 183 -8.08 2.45 12.06
C VAL A 183 -6.81 2.89 11.37
N PHE A 184 -6.64 2.48 10.13
CA PHE A 184 -5.62 2.96 9.20
C PHE A 184 -6.32 3.82 8.16
N SER A 185 -5.95 5.08 8.05
CA SER A 185 -6.61 6.01 7.12
C SER A 185 -6.37 5.65 5.65
N GLY A 186 -5.22 5.04 5.33
CA GLY A 186 -4.68 5.14 3.99
C GLY A 186 -4.48 6.61 3.63
N ASP A 187 -4.50 6.93 2.36
CA ASP A 187 -4.53 8.31 1.86
C ASP A 187 -5.98 8.79 1.78
N ILE A 188 -6.23 9.99 2.27
CA ILE A 188 -7.59 10.56 2.35
C ILE A 188 -7.79 11.52 1.18
N GLY A 189 -8.93 11.41 0.51
CA GLY A 189 -9.33 12.30 -0.57
C GLY A 189 -9.84 13.65 -0.09
N ARG A 190 -10.34 14.44 -1.04
CA ARG A 190 -10.99 15.73 -0.79
C ARG A 190 -12.45 15.64 -1.20
N ASP A 191 -13.28 16.46 -0.55
CA ASP A 191 -14.68 16.65 -0.94
C ASP A 191 -14.82 17.22 -2.35
N ASP A 192 -15.97 17.06 -2.93
CA ASP A 192 -16.39 17.63 -4.21
C ASP A 192 -15.53 17.22 -5.42
N ARG A 193 -14.95 16.02 -5.41
CA ARG A 193 -14.25 15.48 -6.58
C ARG A 193 -15.21 14.84 -7.58
N PRO A 194 -15.07 15.14 -8.90
CA PRO A 194 -15.85 14.43 -9.91
C PRO A 194 -15.57 12.91 -9.86
N ILE A 195 -16.63 12.09 -9.99
CA ILE A 195 -16.58 10.62 -10.14
C ILE A 195 -16.27 9.85 -8.84
N ILE A 196 -15.55 10.43 -7.90
CA ILE A 196 -15.17 9.80 -6.63
C ILE A 196 -16.11 10.31 -5.55
N LYS A 197 -16.52 9.43 -4.64
CA LYS A 197 -17.33 9.83 -3.48
C LYS A 197 -16.53 10.71 -2.53
N ASP A 198 -17.24 11.55 -1.78
CA ASP A 198 -16.62 12.27 -0.67
C ASP A 198 -16.11 11.29 0.40
N PRO A 199 -15.03 11.64 1.13
CA PRO A 199 -14.47 10.78 2.16
C PRO A 199 -15.46 10.48 3.27
N GLU A 200 -15.61 9.21 3.61
CA GLU A 200 -16.33 8.77 4.80
C GLU A 200 -15.33 8.52 5.94
N SER A 201 -15.67 8.95 7.15
CA SER A 201 -14.81 8.77 8.32
C SER A 201 -15.34 7.65 9.20
N PRO A 202 -14.52 6.63 9.52
CA PRO A 202 -14.89 5.64 10.53
C PRO A 202 -15.12 6.28 11.90
N GLU A 203 -16.20 5.88 12.58
CA GLU A 203 -16.52 6.37 13.91
C GLU A 203 -15.73 5.63 14.99
N GLY A 204 -14.95 6.37 15.77
CA GLY A 204 -14.24 5.88 16.94
C GLY A 204 -13.13 4.86 16.64
N ALA A 205 -12.08 4.85 17.42
CA ALA A 205 -10.98 3.89 17.37
C ALA A 205 -10.28 3.87 18.73
N ASP A 206 -9.69 2.73 19.11
CA ASP A 206 -8.74 2.68 20.22
C ASP A 206 -7.38 3.24 19.77
N TYR A 207 -7.01 2.99 18.49
CA TYR A 207 -5.79 3.50 17.85
C TYR A 207 -6.11 3.98 16.45
N LEU A 208 -5.56 5.13 16.07
CA LEU A 208 -5.65 5.71 14.73
C LEU A 208 -4.25 5.87 14.14
N VAL A 209 -4.02 5.29 12.98
CA VAL A 209 -2.85 5.52 12.13
C VAL A 209 -3.32 6.40 10.98
N LEU A 210 -2.90 7.66 11.00
CA LEU A 210 -3.37 8.71 10.10
C LEU A 210 -2.21 9.20 9.23
N GLU A 211 -2.46 9.41 7.94
CA GLU A 211 -1.55 10.11 7.06
C GLU A 211 -1.35 11.57 7.51
N SER A 212 -0.22 12.16 7.16
CA SER A 212 0.09 13.55 7.46
C SER A 212 0.82 14.27 6.31
N THR A 213 0.61 13.84 5.08
CA THR A 213 1.28 14.36 3.88
C THR A 213 1.08 15.87 3.71
N TYR A 214 -0.09 16.37 4.04
CA TYR A 214 -0.44 17.79 4.05
C TYR A 214 -0.63 18.37 5.46
N GLY A 215 0.01 17.75 6.47
CA GLY A 215 -0.13 18.18 7.87
C GLY A 215 0.43 19.58 8.18
N ASP A 216 1.31 20.11 7.34
CA ASP A 216 1.99 21.40 7.48
C ASP A 216 1.61 22.44 6.41
N ARG A 217 0.73 22.11 5.46
CA ARG A 217 0.37 22.98 4.33
C ARG A 217 -1.06 22.77 3.85
N LEU A 218 -1.61 23.77 3.19
CA LEU A 218 -2.92 23.69 2.53
C LEU A 218 -2.76 23.20 1.09
N HIS A 219 -3.81 22.56 0.57
CA HIS A 219 -3.92 22.29 -0.85
C HIS A 219 -4.14 23.62 -1.62
N THR A 220 -3.54 23.75 -2.80
CA THR A 220 -3.82 24.83 -3.72
C THR A 220 -5.30 24.73 -4.15
N GLU A 221 -6.06 25.83 -4.10
CA GLU A 221 -7.45 25.82 -4.52
C GLU A 221 -7.58 25.41 -6.01
N ALA A 222 -8.54 24.54 -6.31
CA ALA A 222 -8.76 24.04 -7.66
C ALA A 222 -9.02 25.16 -8.70
N PHE A 223 -9.54 26.30 -8.24
CA PHE A 223 -9.81 27.47 -9.07
C PHE A 223 -8.52 28.14 -9.59
N GLU A 224 -7.45 28.17 -8.80
CA GLU A 224 -6.15 28.73 -9.25
C GLU A 224 -5.48 27.84 -10.30
N LEU A 225 -5.60 26.52 -10.16
CA LEU A 225 -5.11 25.54 -11.15
C LEU A 225 -5.85 25.69 -12.48
N TYR A 226 -7.17 25.91 -12.47
CA TYR A 226 -7.99 26.15 -13.67
C TYR A 226 -7.61 27.45 -14.39
N GLN A 227 -7.22 28.49 -13.66
CA GLN A 227 -6.76 29.77 -14.20
C GLN A 227 -5.34 29.68 -14.78
N ALA A 228 -4.47 28.87 -14.15
CA ALA A 228 -3.10 28.65 -14.63
C ALA A 228 -3.07 27.87 -15.96
N ASP A 229 -3.93 26.83 -16.08
CA ASP A 229 -4.03 26.02 -17.30
C ASP A 229 -4.58 26.82 -18.49
N ARG A 230 -5.53 27.74 -18.28
CA ARG A 230 -6.02 28.65 -19.30
C ARG A 230 -4.97 29.65 -19.81
N LYS A 231 -3.97 30.00 -19.00
CA LYS A 231 -2.89 30.91 -19.39
C LYS A 231 -1.77 30.23 -20.17
N SER A 232 -1.65 28.90 -20.09
CA SER A 232 -0.67 28.14 -20.86
C SER A 232 -1.11 27.73 -22.25
N THR A 233 -2.36 28.07 -22.63
CA THR A 233 -2.96 27.68 -23.94
C THR A 233 -3.16 28.88 -24.88
N VAL A 234 -2.49 30.02 -24.64
CA VAL A 234 -2.50 31.21 -25.54
C VAL A 234 -1.10 31.49 -26.06
#